data_9410a1d78b55b333e3557e6990ad776d
#
_entry.id   9410a1d78b55b333e3557e6990ad776d
#
_cell.length_a   1.000
_cell.length_b   1.000
_cell.length_c   1.000
_cell.angle_alpha   90.00
_cell.angle_beta   90.00
_cell.angle_gamma   90.00
#
_symmetry.space_group_name_H-M   'P 1'
#
loop_
_entity.id
_entity.type
_entity.pdbx_description
1 polymer ?
#
loop_
_entity_poly.entity_id
_entity_poly.type
_entity_poly.pdbx_seq_one_letter_code
_entity_poly.pdbx_strand_id
1 'polypeptide(L)'
;MVKGQVMDLYGESHELDERQLVELHMGKTGAMICASVQLGCLAAGIYPNDEITERLTLFAQKIGLVFQIIDDILDVTASEAELGKKTGSDENKNKTTFMKFFTPDTAREYAEQLTSEAIAEIEDIEASSGLVNLAIFLCDRSY
;
A
#
# COMPACT_ATOMS: atom_id res chain seq x y z
N MET A 1 -1.21 -4.90 -12.70
CA MET A 1 -0.69 -6.09 -12.01
C MET A 1 0.52 -6.74 -12.72
N VAL A 2 0.47 -7.10 -14.01
CA VAL A 2 1.58 -7.78 -14.71
C VAL A 2 2.89 -6.98 -14.66
N LYS A 3 2.87 -5.66 -14.94
CA LYS A 3 4.05 -4.79 -14.82
C LYS A 3 4.68 -4.85 -13.43
N GLY A 4 3.88 -4.79 -12.36
CA GLY A 4 4.36 -4.86 -10.99
C GLY A 4 5.02 -6.23 -10.68
N GLN A 5 4.48 -7.32 -11.21
CA GLN A 5 5.07 -8.65 -11.04
C GLN A 5 6.42 -8.79 -11.78
N VAL A 6 6.55 -8.20 -12.97
CA VAL A 6 7.83 -8.17 -13.69
C VAL A 6 8.87 -7.36 -12.91
N MET A 7 8.47 -6.22 -12.32
CA MET A 7 9.37 -5.41 -11.49
C MET A 7 9.75 -6.13 -10.18
N ASP A 8 8.85 -6.91 -9.58
CA ASP A 8 9.13 -7.73 -8.40
C ASP A 8 10.22 -8.77 -8.71
N LEU A 9 10.10 -9.50 -9.82
CA LEU A 9 11.12 -10.44 -10.28
C LEU A 9 12.45 -9.76 -10.61
N TYR A 10 12.42 -8.58 -11.22
CA TYR A 10 13.63 -7.80 -11.49
C TYR A 10 14.33 -7.39 -10.19
N GLY A 11 13.55 -6.97 -9.18
CA GLY A 11 14.04 -6.57 -7.86
C GLY A 11 14.69 -7.70 -7.05
N GLU A 12 14.44 -8.98 -7.38
CA GLU A 12 15.11 -10.12 -6.72
C GLU A 12 16.63 -10.18 -7.02
N SER A 13 17.06 -9.62 -8.16
CA SER A 13 18.46 -9.62 -8.61
C SER A 13 19.06 -8.22 -8.76
N HIS A 14 18.27 -7.16 -8.58
CA HIS A 14 18.68 -5.78 -8.72
C HIS A 14 18.15 -4.94 -7.58
N GLU A 15 18.97 -4.04 -7.05
CA GLU A 15 18.48 -3.05 -6.11
C GLU A 15 17.57 -2.04 -6.81
N LEU A 16 16.41 -1.80 -6.20
CA LEU A 16 15.48 -0.76 -6.66
C LEU A 16 15.76 0.53 -5.89
N ASP A 17 15.61 1.67 -6.56
CA ASP A 17 15.48 2.95 -5.89
C ASP A 17 14.06 3.13 -5.31
N GLU A 18 13.86 4.17 -4.49
CA GLU A 18 12.57 4.44 -3.84
C GLU A 18 11.43 4.60 -4.86
N ARG A 19 11.68 5.31 -5.97
CA ARG A 19 10.69 5.53 -7.02
C ARG A 19 10.29 4.21 -7.69
N GLN A 20 11.27 3.36 -7.99
CA GLN A 20 11.05 2.05 -8.58
C GLN A 20 10.28 1.14 -7.62
N LEU A 21 10.55 1.21 -6.31
CA LEU A 21 9.81 0.48 -5.29
C LEU A 21 8.34 0.92 -5.25
N VAL A 22 8.08 2.23 -5.25
CA VAL A 22 6.72 2.76 -5.33
C VAL A 22 6.01 2.30 -6.61
N GLU A 23 6.68 2.37 -7.78
CA GLU A 23 6.11 1.87 -9.05
C GLU A 23 5.79 0.37 -9.00
N LEU A 24 6.64 -0.43 -8.38
CA LEU A 24 6.41 -1.86 -8.16
C LEU A 24 5.13 -2.09 -7.36
N HIS A 25 5.02 -1.46 -6.19
CA HIS A 25 3.88 -1.61 -5.29
C HIS A 25 2.58 -1.11 -5.92
N MET A 26 2.63 0.04 -6.59
CA MET A 26 1.49 0.56 -7.34
C MET A 26 1.09 -0.33 -8.50
N GLY A 27 2.06 -0.90 -9.22
CA GLY A 27 1.81 -1.82 -10.33
C GLY A 27 1.33 -3.22 -9.90
N LYS A 28 1.55 -3.63 -8.66
CA LYS A 28 1.17 -4.93 -8.11
C LYS A 28 -0.09 -4.81 -7.25
N THR A 29 0.07 -4.41 -6.00
CA THR A 29 -1.01 -4.31 -5.00
C THR A 29 -1.93 -3.13 -5.29
N GLY A 30 -1.38 -1.95 -5.57
CA GLY A 30 -2.16 -0.75 -5.88
C GLY A 30 -3.10 -0.96 -7.07
N ALA A 31 -2.62 -1.62 -8.14
CA ALA A 31 -3.44 -1.91 -9.32
C ALA A 31 -4.66 -2.79 -8.99
N MET A 32 -4.54 -3.74 -8.07
CA MET A 32 -5.67 -4.60 -7.65
C MET A 32 -6.67 -3.83 -6.81
N ILE A 33 -6.21 -2.99 -5.89
CA ILE A 33 -7.08 -2.15 -5.06
C ILE A 33 -7.84 -1.14 -5.92
N CYS A 34 -7.15 -0.46 -6.86
CA CYS A 34 -7.79 0.45 -7.80
C CYS A 34 -8.84 -0.25 -8.66
N ALA A 35 -8.51 -1.43 -9.21
CA ALA A 35 -9.46 -2.20 -10.01
C ALA A 35 -10.70 -2.60 -9.21
N SER A 36 -10.54 -3.00 -7.93
CA SER A 36 -11.65 -3.33 -7.04
C SER A 36 -12.58 -2.15 -6.80
N VAL A 37 -12.00 -0.96 -6.55
CA VAL A 37 -12.75 0.29 -6.36
C VAL A 37 -13.50 0.67 -7.64
N GLN A 38 -12.82 0.66 -8.79
CA GLN A 38 -13.45 1.00 -10.07
C GLN A 38 -14.57 0.04 -10.45
N LEU A 39 -14.41 -1.26 -10.19
CA LEU A 39 -15.49 -2.23 -10.38
C LEU A 39 -16.67 -1.98 -9.43
N GLY A 40 -16.40 -1.56 -8.19
CA GLY A 40 -17.42 -1.14 -7.25
C GLY A 40 -18.22 0.07 -7.75
N CYS A 41 -17.52 1.09 -8.27
CA CYS A 41 -18.16 2.26 -8.90
C CYS A 41 -19.07 1.86 -10.06
N LEU A 42 -18.56 1.03 -10.98
CA LEU A 42 -19.35 0.52 -12.11
C LEU A 42 -20.58 -0.26 -11.66
N ALA A 43 -20.46 -1.10 -10.64
CA ALA A 43 -21.57 -1.86 -10.08
C ALA A 43 -22.64 -0.94 -9.43
N ALA A 44 -22.22 0.21 -8.92
CA ALA A 44 -23.11 1.26 -8.39
C ALA A 44 -23.68 2.19 -9.48
N GLY A 45 -23.33 1.99 -10.75
CA GLY A 45 -23.77 2.84 -11.87
C GLY A 45 -22.99 4.14 -12.00
N ILE A 46 -21.81 4.24 -11.35
CA ILE A 46 -20.89 5.39 -11.42
C ILE A 46 -19.83 5.08 -12.49
N TYR A 47 -19.72 5.93 -13.50
CA TYR A 47 -18.88 5.66 -14.66
C TYR A 47 -17.43 6.17 -14.50
N PRO A 48 -16.46 5.66 -15.30
CA PRO A 48 -15.05 6.00 -15.16
C PRO A 48 -14.70 7.49 -15.26
N ASN A 49 -15.52 8.28 -15.97
CA ASN A 49 -15.30 9.72 -16.16
C ASN A 49 -16.01 10.58 -15.10
N ASP A 50 -16.65 9.97 -14.13
CA ASP A 50 -17.30 10.70 -13.03
C ASP A 50 -16.25 11.14 -12.01
N GLU A 51 -16.36 12.36 -11.49
CA GLU A 51 -15.47 12.92 -10.46
C GLU A 51 -15.34 11.99 -9.25
N ILE A 52 -16.43 11.33 -8.85
CA ILE A 52 -16.43 10.37 -7.75
C ILE A 52 -15.49 9.20 -8.05
N THR A 53 -15.48 8.69 -9.29
CA THR A 53 -14.58 7.59 -9.68
C THR A 53 -13.12 8.02 -9.65
N GLU A 54 -12.81 9.25 -10.06
CA GLU A 54 -11.44 9.80 -9.99
C GLU A 54 -10.97 9.92 -8.54
N ARG A 55 -11.79 10.50 -7.67
CA ARG A 55 -11.50 10.67 -6.23
C ARG A 55 -11.32 9.33 -5.52
N LEU A 56 -12.21 8.39 -5.75
CA LEU A 56 -12.11 7.03 -5.19
C LEU A 56 -10.88 6.28 -5.75
N THR A 57 -10.47 6.54 -6.99
CA THR A 57 -9.24 5.97 -7.55
C THR A 57 -8.00 6.55 -6.88
N LEU A 58 -7.95 7.88 -6.63
CA LEU A 58 -6.87 8.53 -5.88
C LEU A 58 -6.78 7.99 -4.44
N PHE A 59 -7.92 7.85 -3.77
CA PHE A 59 -8.00 7.16 -2.47
C PHE A 59 -7.38 5.76 -2.54
N ALA A 60 -7.82 4.94 -3.49
CA ALA A 60 -7.35 3.56 -3.65
C ALA A 60 -5.85 3.46 -3.92
N GLN A 61 -5.28 4.39 -4.69
CA GLN A 61 -3.85 4.47 -4.94
C GLN A 61 -3.07 4.72 -3.66
N LYS A 62 -3.46 5.73 -2.89
CA LYS A 62 -2.79 6.08 -1.63
C LYS A 62 -2.88 4.94 -0.61
N ILE A 63 -4.06 4.35 -0.44
CA ILE A 63 -4.26 3.21 0.49
C ILE A 63 -3.50 1.96 0.04
N GLY A 64 -3.37 1.73 -1.26
CA GLY A 64 -2.53 0.64 -1.78
C GLY A 64 -1.06 0.79 -1.41
N LEU A 65 -0.54 2.02 -1.39
CA LEU A 65 0.82 2.31 -0.94
C LEU A 65 0.94 2.20 0.58
N VAL A 66 -0.01 2.76 1.34
CA VAL A 66 -0.08 2.60 2.80
C VAL A 66 -0.03 1.13 3.20
N PHE A 67 -0.83 0.29 2.54
CA PHE A 67 -0.85 -1.15 2.80
C PHE A 67 0.54 -1.77 2.72
N GLN A 68 1.34 -1.43 1.70
CA GLN A 68 2.69 -1.99 1.50
C GLN A 68 3.71 -1.41 2.48
N ILE A 69 3.62 -0.11 2.81
CA ILE A 69 4.49 0.51 3.82
C ILE A 69 4.28 -0.17 5.18
N ILE A 70 3.03 -0.37 5.57
CA ILE A 70 2.69 -1.03 6.84
C ILE A 70 3.12 -2.50 6.83
N ASP A 71 2.95 -3.23 5.71
CA ASP A 71 3.46 -4.60 5.58
C ASP A 71 4.97 -4.66 5.83
N ASP A 72 5.74 -3.77 5.20
CA ASP A 72 7.21 -3.73 5.36
C ASP A 72 7.62 -3.38 6.81
N ILE A 73 6.88 -2.49 7.49
CA ILE A 73 7.11 -2.19 8.92
C ILE A 73 6.85 -3.42 9.78
N LEU A 74 5.73 -4.11 9.54
CA LEU A 74 5.33 -5.28 10.32
C LEU A 74 6.33 -6.42 10.14
N ASP A 75 6.82 -6.66 8.92
CA ASP A 75 7.80 -7.71 8.64
C ASP A 75 9.10 -7.52 9.44
N VAL A 76 9.56 -6.28 9.58
CA VAL A 76 10.78 -5.98 10.38
C VAL A 76 10.49 -6.08 11.87
N THR A 77 9.39 -5.51 12.35
CA THR A 77 9.06 -5.51 13.79
C THR A 77 8.71 -6.91 14.31
N ALA A 78 8.05 -7.74 13.49
CA ALA A 78 7.81 -9.15 13.81
C ALA A 78 9.12 -9.95 13.91
N SER A 79 10.03 -9.74 12.95
CA SER A 79 11.33 -10.43 12.96
C SER A 79 12.18 -10.03 14.18
N GLU A 80 12.11 -8.80 14.64
CA GLU A 80 12.79 -8.35 15.88
C GLU A 80 12.19 -8.99 17.14
N ALA A 81 10.86 -9.13 17.19
CA ALA A 81 10.17 -9.81 18.30
C ALA A 81 10.45 -11.33 18.34
N GLU A 82 10.68 -11.96 17.17
CA GLU A 82 11.00 -13.37 17.00
C GLU A 82 12.50 -13.68 17.08
N LEU A 83 13.39 -12.70 16.98
CA LEU A 83 14.86 -12.86 17.05
C LEU A 83 15.37 -13.41 18.40
N GLY A 84 14.45 -13.69 19.36
CA GLY A 84 14.67 -14.66 20.44
C GLY A 84 14.73 -16.12 19.97
N LYS A 85 14.31 -16.43 18.71
CA LYS A 85 14.36 -17.76 18.09
C LYS A 85 14.86 -17.63 16.64
N LYS A 86 15.99 -18.27 16.36
CA LYS A 86 16.59 -18.39 15.03
C LYS A 86 15.55 -18.86 14.01
N THR A 87 15.15 -18.00 13.09
CA THR A 87 14.47 -18.40 11.87
C THR A 87 15.35 -18.04 10.68
N GLY A 88 15.85 -19.09 10.03
CA GLY A 88 16.51 -18.95 8.74
C GLY A 88 15.45 -19.02 7.64
N SER A 89 15.10 -17.91 7.03
CA SER A 89 14.61 -17.91 5.67
C SER A 89 15.50 -16.97 4.87
N ASP A 90 16.49 -17.56 4.18
CA ASP A 90 17.44 -16.85 3.29
C ASP A 90 16.75 -16.23 2.04
N GLU A 91 15.50 -16.56 1.81
CA GLU A 91 14.76 -16.13 0.61
C GLU A 91 14.33 -14.65 0.63
N ASN A 92 14.20 -14.02 1.79
CA ASN A 92 13.76 -12.61 1.90
C ASN A 92 14.90 -11.58 1.98
N LYS A 93 16.17 -12.00 2.01
CA LYS A 93 17.31 -11.09 2.25
C LYS A 93 17.65 -10.15 1.08
N ASN A 94 17.08 -10.35 -0.12
CA ASN A 94 17.42 -9.57 -1.31
C ASN A 94 16.31 -8.64 -1.83
N LYS A 95 15.12 -8.64 -1.21
CA LYS A 95 14.05 -7.73 -1.67
C LYS A 95 14.26 -6.33 -1.12
N THR A 96 14.17 -5.34 -2.01
CA THR A 96 14.12 -3.93 -1.60
C THR A 96 12.78 -3.65 -0.95
N THR A 97 12.79 -3.13 0.27
CA THR A 97 11.61 -2.72 1.04
C THR A 97 11.70 -1.24 1.38
N PHE A 98 10.62 -0.65 1.89
CA PHE A 98 10.64 0.73 2.40
C PHE A 98 11.64 0.92 3.55
N MET A 99 11.95 -0.14 4.30
CA MET A 99 12.93 -0.10 5.39
C MET A 99 14.38 0.14 4.91
N LYS A 100 14.63 0.09 3.60
CA LYS A 100 15.90 0.53 3.02
C LYS A 100 16.04 2.06 2.99
N PHE A 101 14.93 2.78 2.88
CA PHE A 101 14.89 4.23 2.70
C PHE A 101 14.41 4.97 3.96
N PHE A 102 13.64 4.29 4.82
CA PHE A 102 12.99 4.85 6.00
C PHE A 102 13.30 3.99 7.23
N THR A 103 13.27 4.61 8.40
CA THR A 103 13.12 3.88 9.67
C THR A 103 11.66 3.49 9.86
N PRO A 104 11.34 2.50 10.72
CA PRO A 104 9.94 2.16 11.01
C PRO A 104 9.09 3.37 11.43
N ASP A 105 9.66 4.28 12.25
CA ASP A 105 8.95 5.48 12.71
C ASP A 105 8.65 6.44 11.55
N THR A 106 9.65 6.76 10.72
CA THR A 106 9.45 7.68 9.58
C THR A 106 8.59 7.08 8.48
N ALA A 107 8.62 5.76 8.29
CA ALA A 107 7.72 5.07 7.38
C ALA A 107 6.27 5.12 7.88
N ARG A 108 6.06 5.01 9.21
CA ARG A 108 4.74 5.14 9.82
C ARG A 108 4.19 6.55 9.67
N GLU A 109 4.98 7.56 9.95
CA GLU A 109 4.59 8.97 9.73
C GLU A 109 4.18 9.20 8.26
N TYR A 110 4.92 8.63 7.32
CA TYR A 110 4.59 8.71 5.89
C TYR A 110 3.27 7.99 5.56
N ALA A 111 3.04 6.80 6.12
CA ALA A 111 1.77 6.07 5.95
C ALA A 111 0.58 6.84 6.55
N GLU A 112 0.74 7.47 7.72
CA GLU A 112 -0.28 8.31 8.36
C GLU A 112 -0.61 9.54 7.51
N GLN A 113 0.41 10.20 6.96
CA GLN A 113 0.21 11.31 6.02
C GLN A 113 -0.57 10.88 4.79
N LEU A 114 -0.16 9.80 4.12
CA LEU A 114 -0.85 9.27 2.94
C LEU A 114 -2.30 8.87 3.25
N THR A 115 -2.54 8.30 4.45
CA THR A 115 -3.88 7.94 4.90
C THR A 115 -4.77 9.18 5.08
N SER A 116 -4.24 10.23 5.70
CA SER A 116 -4.95 11.51 5.86
C SER A 116 -5.27 12.14 4.51
N GLU A 117 -4.32 12.14 3.58
CA GLU A 117 -4.53 12.62 2.22
C GLU A 117 -5.55 11.77 1.44
N ALA A 118 -5.55 10.44 1.64
CA ALA A 118 -6.54 9.55 1.04
C ALA A 118 -7.94 9.83 1.56
N ILE A 119 -8.10 9.99 2.86
CA ILE A 119 -9.38 10.31 3.50
C ILE A 119 -9.93 11.63 2.97
N ALA A 120 -9.09 12.65 2.83
CA ALA A 120 -9.50 13.96 2.29
C ALA A 120 -10.07 13.87 0.87
N GLU A 121 -9.69 12.88 0.07
CA GLU A 121 -10.27 12.67 -1.27
C GLU A 121 -11.76 12.26 -1.21
N ILE A 122 -12.22 11.64 -0.10
CA ILE A 122 -13.51 10.95 -0.07
C ILE A 122 -14.41 11.32 1.12
N GLU A 123 -13.95 12.08 2.12
CA GLU A 123 -14.66 12.29 3.39
C GLU A 123 -16.01 12.97 3.22
N ASP A 124 -16.19 13.81 2.18
CA ASP A 124 -17.43 14.51 1.85
C ASP A 124 -18.35 13.70 0.90
N ILE A 125 -17.91 12.52 0.42
CA ILE A 125 -18.75 11.63 -0.38
C ILE A 125 -19.75 10.92 0.55
N GLU A 126 -21.02 10.95 0.18
CA GLU A 126 -22.07 10.25 0.92
C GLU A 126 -21.76 8.75 1.05
N ALA A 127 -21.93 8.21 2.26
CA ALA A 127 -21.64 6.81 2.61
C ALA A 127 -20.15 6.38 2.54
N SER A 128 -19.18 7.31 2.45
CA SER A 128 -17.74 7.02 2.44
C SER A 128 -17.21 6.46 3.78
N SER A 129 -17.95 6.56 4.87
CA SER A 129 -17.51 6.21 6.23
C SER A 129 -16.91 4.79 6.35
N GLY A 130 -17.42 3.83 5.59
CA GLY A 130 -16.88 2.47 5.54
C GLY A 130 -15.46 2.44 4.97
N LEU A 131 -15.18 3.21 3.93
CA LEU A 131 -13.85 3.32 3.32
C LEU A 131 -12.88 4.11 4.20
N VAL A 132 -13.36 5.18 4.86
CA VAL A 132 -12.59 5.94 5.84
C VAL A 132 -12.14 5.03 6.99
N ASN A 133 -13.06 4.27 7.57
CA ASN A 133 -12.75 3.32 8.65
C ASN A 133 -11.76 2.23 8.18
N LEU A 134 -11.90 1.73 6.94
CA LEU A 134 -10.96 0.78 6.36
C LEU A 134 -9.57 1.38 6.22
N ALA A 135 -9.45 2.62 5.76
CA ALA A 135 -8.17 3.31 5.63
C ALA A 135 -7.45 3.43 6.98
N ILE A 136 -8.16 3.89 8.01
CA ILE A 136 -7.64 3.99 9.38
C ILE A 136 -7.20 2.60 9.88
N PHE A 137 -8.06 1.60 9.74
CA PHE A 137 -7.75 0.23 10.15
C PHE A 137 -6.48 -0.32 9.48
N LEU A 138 -6.30 -0.08 8.18
CA LEU A 138 -5.12 -0.56 7.44
C LEU A 138 -3.84 0.16 7.89
N CYS A 139 -3.92 1.45 8.23
CA CYS A 139 -2.81 2.22 8.75
C CYS A 139 -2.43 1.78 10.18
N ASP A 140 -3.44 1.55 11.04
CA ASP A 140 -3.23 1.26 12.47
C ASP A 140 -2.98 -0.22 12.77
N ARG A 141 -3.06 -1.11 11.77
CA ARG A 141 -2.89 -2.53 12.04
C ARG A 141 -1.51 -2.83 12.64
N SER A 142 -1.56 -3.64 13.68
CA SER A 142 -0.43 -4.23 14.40
C SER A 142 -0.64 -5.74 14.48
N TYR A 143 0.41 -6.49 14.70
CA TYR A 143 0.28 -7.93 14.94
C TYR A 143 -0.45 -8.19 16.28
#